data_ff4fd3c821fa2adea8c6614fba668923
#
_entry.id   ff4fd3c821fa2adea8c6614fba668923
#
_cell.length_a   1.000
_cell.length_b   1.000
_cell.length_c   1.000
_cell.angle_alpha   90.00
_cell.angle_beta   90.00
_cell.angle_gamma   90.00
#
_symmetry.space_group_name_H-M   'P 1'
#
loop_
_entity.id
_entity.type
_entity.pdbx_description
1 polymer ?
#
loop_
_entity_poly.entity_id
_entity_poly.type
_entity_poly.pdbx_seq_one_letter_code
_entity_poly.pdbx_strand_id
1 'polypeptide(L)'
;LGMDFSMPGNERILPSASDTNDTRVTASNVNTYVQTVLDMSLRDGISQQITAFRQGFDSVMPLRSLNVFHSKELVALFGQSNEDWDESTLFRTIVPDHGFSGDSTPFRDLVCILSQLTKEERRTFVQWLTGSPRLPLGGFAALQPPFTVVRRQHEAPLKPDDYLPSVMTCVNYLKLPCYSSPVSYTHLRAHETGR
;
A
#
# COMPACT_ATOMS: atom_id res chain seq x y z
N LEU A 1 13.43 -2.78 -39.74
CA LEU A 1 12.69 -2.29 -38.56
C LEU A 1 13.06 -0.84 -38.19
N GLY A 2 14.13 -0.24 -38.76
CA GLY A 2 14.53 1.16 -38.48
C GLY A 2 14.90 1.44 -37.01
N MET A 3 15.23 0.40 -36.25
CA MET A 3 15.69 0.51 -34.88
C MET A 3 17.17 0.26 -34.76
N ASP A 4 17.85 1.01 -33.94
CA ASP A 4 19.25 0.82 -33.61
C ASP A 4 19.40 -0.10 -32.38
N PHE A 5 20.59 -0.69 -32.22
CA PHE A 5 20.95 -1.55 -31.10
C PHE A 5 21.26 -0.69 -29.85
N SER A 6 20.22 0.01 -29.38
CA SER A 6 20.26 0.93 -28.27
C SER A 6 19.17 0.61 -27.26
N MET A 7 19.34 1.13 -26.04
CA MET A 7 18.34 0.95 -25.00
C MET A 7 17.08 1.76 -25.33
N PRO A 8 15.87 1.16 -25.32
CA PRO A 8 14.63 1.90 -25.55
C PRO A 8 14.48 3.10 -24.61
N GLY A 9 14.19 4.27 -25.19
CA GLY A 9 14.04 5.52 -24.42
C GLY A 9 15.35 6.16 -23.95
N ASN A 10 16.50 5.61 -24.37
CA ASN A 10 17.81 6.15 -24.05
C ASN A 10 18.73 5.91 -25.27
N GLU A 11 19.56 6.89 -25.62
CA GLU A 11 20.52 6.78 -26.73
C GLU A 11 21.75 5.90 -26.41
N ARG A 12 21.77 5.26 -25.25
CA ARG A 12 22.84 4.37 -24.84
C ARG A 12 22.91 3.16 -25.75
N ILE A 13 24.03 3.05 -26.51
CA ILE A 13 24.30 1.89 -27.34
C ILE A 13 24.51 0.67 -26.43
N LEU A 14 23.80 -0.42 -26.74
CA LEU A 14 23.94 -1.68 -26.04
C LEU A 14 25.20 -2.43 -26.54
N PRO A 15 25.85 -3.24 -25.69
CA PRO A 15 26.95 -4.08 -26.15
C PRO A 15 26.42 -5.03 -27.22
N SER A 16 26.95 -4.90 -28.41
CA SER A 16 26.64 -5.79 -29.53
C SER A 16 27.46 -7.09 -29.41
N ALA A 17 26.85 -8.20 -29.69
CA ALA A 17 27.55 -9.50 -29.74
C ALA A 17 28.44 -9.66 -30.98
N SER A 18 28.45 -8.70 -31.91
CA SER A 18 29.24 -8.74 -33.12
C SER A 18 30.20 -7.54 -33.21
N ASP A 19 31.45 -7.81 -33.54
CA ASP A 19 32.49 -6.83 -33.86
C ASP A 19 32.19 -5.98 -35.12
N THR A 20 30.98 -6.03 -35.63
CA THR A 20 30.54 -5.26 -36.79
C THR A 20 29.98 -3.92 -36.34
N ASN A 21 30.43 -2.84 -36.96
CA ASN A 21 29.95 -1.47 -36.81
C ASN A 21 28.45 -1.28 -37.21
N ASP A 22 27.70 -2.35 -37.39
CA ASP A 22 26.28 -2.27 -37.72
C ASP A 22 25.45 -2.24 -36.46
N THR A 23 25.03 -1.04 -36.11
CA THR A 23 24.18 -0.76 -34.91
C THR A 23 22.69 -1.05 -35.17
N ARG A 24 22.31 -1.57 -36.35
CA ARG A 24 20.91 -1.78 -36.74
C ARG A 24 20.37 -3.11 -36.24
N VAL A 25 19.14 -3.07 -35.73
CA VAL A 25 18.38 -4.28 -35.42
C VAL A 25 17.85 -4.91 -36.72
N THR A 26 18.22 -6.14 -36.98
CA THR A 26 17.86 -6.93 -38.14
C THR A 26 17.11 -8.20 -37.72
N ALA A 27 16.49 -8.91 -38.67
CA ALA A 27 15.84 -10.19 -38.38
C ALA A 27 16.81 -11.24 -37.81
N SER A 28 18.11 -11.16 -38.12
CA SER A 28 19.11 -12.10 -37.64
C SER A 28 19.60 -11.81 -36.24
N ASN A 29 19.53 -10.57 -35.76
CA ASN A 29 20.05 -10.17 -34.42
C ASN A 29 18.96 -9.70 -33.44
N VAL A 30 17.68 -9.65 -33.85
CA VAL A 30 16.58 -9.17 -33.00
C VAL A 30 16.47 -9.94 -31.70
N ASN A 31 16.68 -11.25 -31.69
CA ASN A 31 16.65 -12.05 -30.47
C ASN A 31 17.78 -11.66 -29.50
N THR A 32 18.98 -11.42 -30.04
CA THR A 32 20.12 -10.92 -29.25
C THR A 32 19.81 -9.55 -28.69
N TYR A 33 19.24 -8.65 -29.49
CA TYR A 33 18.79 -7.33 -29.04
C TYR A 33 17.82 -7.42 -27.87
N VAL A 34 16.75 -8.21 -28.00
CA VAL A 34 15.74 -8.40 -26.95
C VAL A 34 16.37 -8.94 -25.67
N GLN A 35 17.23 -9.96 -25.77
CA GLN A 35 17.91 -10.49 -24.59
C GLN A 35 18.82 -9.46 -23.93
N THR A 36 19.59 -8.70 -24.71
CA THR A 36 20.45 -7.64 -24.18
C THR A 36 19.64 -6.55 -23.46
N VAL A 37 18.51 -6.13 -24.05
CA VAL A 37 17.59 -5.16 -23.40
C VAL A 37 17.05 -5.71 -22.09
N LEU A 38 16.64 -6.98 -22.04
CA LEU A 38 16.15 -7.64 -20.83
C LEU A 38 17.23 -7.71 -19.76
N ASP A 39 18.43 -8.14 -20.13
CA ASP A 39 19.57 -8.24 -19.20
C ASP A 39 19.97 -6.88 -18.64
N MET A 40 20.05 -5.86 -19.48
CA MET A 40 20.34 -4.48 -19.04
C MET A 40 19.23 -3.89 -18.17
N SER A 41 17.96 -4.21 -18.47
CA SER A 41 16.83 -3.68 -17.72
C SER A 41 16.62 -4.37 -16.37
N LEU A 42 16.81 -5.68 -16.30
CA LEU A 42 16.37 -6.51 -15.18
C LEU A 42 17.51 -7.15 -14.39
N ARG A 43 18.74 -7.13 -14.90
CA ARG A 43 19.88 -7.81 -14.27
C ARG A 43 21.12 -6.93 -14.20
N ASP A 44 21.85 -6.81 -15.32
CA ASP A 44 23.17 -6.18 -15.32
C ASP A 44 23.10 -4.67 -15.13
N GLY A 45 22.15 -4.02 -15.80
CA GLY A 45 22.00 -2.56 -15.73
C GLY A 45 21.54 -2.02 -14.39
N ILE A 46 20.93 -2.86 -13.54
CA ILE A 46 20.48 -2.50 -12.19
C ILE A 46 21.32 -3.14 -11.08
N SER A 47 22.39 -3.87 -11.44
CA SER A 47 23.21 -4.63 -10.47
C SER A 47 23.83 -3.74 -9.39
N GLN A 48 24.29 -2.54 -9.74
CA GLN A 48 24.85 -1.59 -8.79
C GLN A 48 23.80 -1.07 -7.80
N GLN A 49 22.62 -0.73 -8.29
CA GLN A 49 21.51 -0.28 -7.45
C GLN A 49 21.04 -1.40 -6.51
N ILE A 50 20.92 -2.63 -7.03
CA ILE A 50 20.58 -3.80 -6.20
C ILE A 50 21.66 -4.07 -5.15
N THR A 51 22.94 -3.93 -5.52
CA THR A 51 24.05 -4.11 -4.56
C THR A 51 23.99 -3.05 -3.46
N ALA A 52 23.82 -1.78 -3.82
CA ALA A 52 23.69 -0.69 -2.86
C ALA A 52 22.46 -0.86 -1.96
N PHE A 53 21.32 -1.25 -2.54
CA PHE A 53 20.11 -1.58 -1.78
C PHE A 53 20.37 -2.71 -0.77
N ARG A 54 20.98 -3.81 -1.21
CA ARG A 54 21.31 -4.96 -0.33
C ARG A 54 22.23 -4.57 0.80
N GLN A 55 23.25 -3.75 0.54
CA GLN A 55 24.16 -3.25 1.57
C GLN A 55 23.43 -2.38 2.61
N GLY A 56 22.58 -1.46 2.15
CA GLY A 56 21.77 -0.63 3.05
C GLY A 56 20.78 -1.46 3.86
N PHE A 57 20.12 -2.42 3.24
CA PHE A 57 19.20 -3.32 3.92
C PHE A 57 19.91 -4.20 4.96
N ASP A 58 21.06 -4.78 4.59
CA ASP A 58 21.85 -5.67 5.47
C ASP A 58 22.40 -4.94 6.70
N SER A 59 22.57 -3.60 6.63
CA SER A 59 22.99 -2.78 7.78
C SER A 59 21.91 -2.66 8.87
N VAL A 60 20.64 -2.85 8.51
CA VAL A 60 19.49 -2.78 9.44
C VAL A 60 19.00 -4.17 9.81
N MET A 61 18.86 -5.04 8.82
CA MET A 61 18.39 -6.42 9.00
C MET A 61 19.24 -7.37 8.16
N PRO A 62 19.93 -8.33 8.80
CA PRO A 62 20.80 -9.26 8.08
C PRO A 62 20.06 -10.04 7.01
N LEU A 63 20.44 -9.87 5.74
CA LEU A 63 19.80 -10.55 4.59
C LEU A 63 19.81 -12.09 4.74
N ARG A 64 20.81 -12.63 5.42
CA ARG A 64 20.87 -14.07 5.72
C ARG A 64 19.65 -14.58 6.49
N SER A 65 19.02 -13.73 7.31
CA SER A 65 17.81 -14.08 8.05
C SER A 65 16.60 -14.27 7.14
N LEU A 66 16.63 -13.71 5.93
CA LEU A 66 15.58 -13.86 4.93
C LEU A 66 15.71 -15.12 4.08
N ASN A 67 16.86 -15.83 4.14
CA ASN A 67 17.11 -17.03 3.34
C ASN A 67 16.21 -18.23 3.72
N VAL A 68 15.51 -18.14 4.85
CA VAL A 68 14.54 -19.16 5.29
C VAL A 68 13.21 -19.03 4.55
N PHE A 69 12.96 -17.90 3.88
CA PHE A 69 11.73 -17.62 3.17
C PHE A 69 11.89 -17.84 1.66
N HIS A 70 10.86 -18.37 1.03
CA HIS A 70 10.75 -18.34 -0.42
C HIS A 70 10.40 -16.92 -0.89
N SER A 71 10.71 -16.60 -2.17
CA SER A 71 10.43 -15.27 -2.75
C SER A 71 8.95 -14.88 -2.66
N LYS A 72 8.02 -15.84 -2.77
CA LYS A 72 6.57 -15.58 -2.61
C LYS A 72 6.20 -15.19 -1.19
N GLU A 73 6.85 -15.78 -0.19
CA GLU A 73 6.65 -15.44 1.22
C GLU A 73 7.22 -14.06 1.54
N LEU A 74 8.38 -13.71 0.96
CA LEU A 74 8.93 -12.36 1.07
C LEU A 74 8.02 -11.31 0.43
N VAL A 75 7.43 -11.62 -0.73
CA VAL A 75 6.42 -10.75 -1.35
C VAL A 75 5.20 -10.58 -0.45
N ALA A 76 4.74 -11.64 0.22
CA ALA A 76 3.64 -11.55 1.17
C ALA A 76 4.04 -10.75 2.43
N LEU A 77 5.26 -10.95 2.93
CA LEU A 77 5.78 -10.27 4.12
C LEU A 77 6.00 -8.76 3.90
N PHE A 78 6.57 -8.37 2.76
CA PHE A 78 6.89 -6.99 2.42
C PHE A 78 5.90 -6.36 1.44
N GLY A 79 5.07 -7.18 0.80
CA GLY A 79 4.07 -6.76 -0.17
C GLY A 79 2.76 -6.29 0.46
N GLN A 80 1.78 -6.06 -0.37
CA GLN A 80 0.42 -5.82 0.09
C GLN A 80 -0.22 -7.17 0.40
N SER A 81 -0.66 -7.38 1.64
CA SER A 81 -1.60 -8.44 1.93
C SER A 81 -2.94 -8.09 1.26
N ASN A 82 -3.51 -9.03 0.50
CA ASN A 82 -4.90 -8.96 0.09
C ASN A 82 -5.75 -9.29 1.32
N GLU A 83 -5.93 -8.31 2.18
CA GLU A 83 -6.76 -8.48 3.35
C GLU A 83 -8.22 -8.45 2.97
N ASP A 84 -8.96 -9.32 3.61
CA ASP A 84 -10.40 -9.36 3.44
C ASP A 84 -11.03 -8.21 4.21
N TRP A 85 -11.66 -7.30 3.48
CA TRP A 85 -12.39 -6.15 4.01
C TRP A 85 -13.90 -6.40 3.91
N ASP A 86 -14.33 -7.66 3.99
CA ASP A 86 -15.75 -7.94 4.11
C ASP A 86 -16.30 -7.46 5.46
N GLU A 87 -17.60 -7.15 5.48
CA GLU A 87 -18.26 -6.60 6.67
C GLU A 87 -18.10 -7.50 7.89
N SER A 88 -18.13 -8.82 7.71
CA SER A 88 -18.05 -9.77 8.80
C SER A 88 -16.67 -9.79 9.45
N THR A 89 -15.63 -9.68 8.65
CA THR A 89 -14.24 -9.60 9.12
C THR A 89 -13.97 -8.26 9.80
N LEU A 90 -14.40 -7.15 9.20
CA LEU A 90 -14.26 -5.82 9.80
C LEU A 90 -15.03 -5.74 11.13
N PHE A 91 -16.27 -6.22 11.17
CA PHE A 91 -17.10 -6.22 12.37
C PHE A 91 -16.47 -7.01 13.53
N ARG A 92 -15.78 -8.11 13.24
CA ARG A 92 -15.08 -8.92 14.23
C ARG A 92 -13.79 -8.32 14.74
N THR A 93 -13.09 -7.55 13.91
CA THR A 93 -11.73 -7.07 14.19
C THR A 93 -11.67 -5.65 14.72
N ILE A 94 -12.68 -4.84 14.39
CA ILE A 94 -12.79 -3.46 14.88
C ILE A 94 -13.52 -3.46 16.23
N VAL A 95 -12.96 -2.77 17.20
CA VAL A 95 -13.50 -2.72 18.56
C VAL A 95 -14.32 -1.44 18.75
N PRO A 96 -15.64 -1.50 18.94
CA PRO A 96 -16.42 -0.35 19.36
C PRO A 96 -16.24 -0.14 20.88
N ASP A 97 -15.97 1.11 21.30
CA ASP A 97 -15.78 1.45 22.70
C ASP A 97 -16.19 2.90 22.98
N HIS A 98 -16.10 3.32 24.23
CA HIS A 98 -16.35 4.70 24.68
C HIS A 98 -17.55 5.39 24.02
N GLY A 99 -18.73 4.79 24.23
CA GLY A 99 -20.01 5.32 23.75
C GLY A 99 -20.53 4.71 22.47
N PHE A 100 -19.81 3.72 21.93
CA PHE A 100 -20.31 2.81 20.89
C PHE A 100 -20.32 1.36 21.35
N SER A 101 -21.20 0.59 20.76
CA SER A 101 -21.30 -0.87 20.89
C SER A 101 -21.44 -1.48 19.48
N GLY A 102 -21.38 -2.81 19.37
CA GLY A 102 -21.61 -3.49 18.10
C GLY A 102 -23.01 -3.24 17.51
N ASP A 103 -23.98 -2.84 18.32
CA ASP A 103 -25.34 -2.51 17.89
C ASP A 103 -25.54 -1.04 17.51
N SER A 104 -24.54 -0.21 17.75
CA SER A 104 -24.62 1.22 17.43
C SER A 104 -24.68 1.44 15.91
N THR A 105 -25.72 2.13 15.42
CA THR A 105 -25.88 2.46 14.00
C THR A 105 -24.63 3.12 13.40
N PRO A 106 -24.01 4.13 14.02
CA PRO A 106 -22.78 4.75 13.47
C PRO A 106 -21.62 3.76 13.29
N PHE A 107 -21.50 2.76 14.17
CA PHE A 107 -20.45 1.74 14.05
C PHE A 107 -20.74 0.80 12.87
N ARG A 108 -21.99 0.36 12.71
CA ARG A 108 -22.40 -0.49 11.58
C ARG A 108 -22.26 0.22 10.25
N ASP A 109 -22.67 1.48 10.18
CA ASP A 109 -22.50 2.31 8.98
C ASP A 109 -21.03 2.45 8.60
N LEU A 110 -20.13 2.68 9.57
CA LEU A 110 -18.70 2.72 9.35
C LEU A 110 -18.19 1.40 8.76
N VAL A 111 -18.55 0.25 9.33
CA VAL A 111 -18.14 -1.07 8.85
C VAL A 111 -18.60 -1.30 7.41
N CYS A 112 -19.86 -0.96 7.11
CA CYS A 112 -20.41 -1.06 5.77
C CYS A 112 -19.63 -0.18 4.76
N ILE A 113 -19.31 1.06 5.13
CA ILE A 113 -18.57 1.98 4.26
C ILE A 113 -17.13 1.48 4.04
N LEU A 114 -16.45 1.01 5.10
CA LEU A 114 -15.10 0.47 4.99
C LEU A 114 -15.04 -0.75 4.06
N SER A 115 -16.06 -1.62 4.08
CA SER A 115 -16.12 -2.79 3.21
C SER A 115 -16.20 -2.42 1.73
N GLN A 116 -16.78 -1.26 1.41
CA GLN A 116 -17.00 -0.77 0.05
C GLN A 116 -15.82 0.07 -0.51
N LEU A 117 -14.79 0.35 0.30
CA LEU A 117 -13.64 1.15 -0.14
C LEU A 117 -12.86 0.44 -1.26
N THR A 118 -12.43 1.20 -2.25
CA THR A 118 -11.46 0.78 -3.26
C THR A 118 -10.09 0.48 -2.63
N LYS A 119 -9.20 -0.17 -3.36
CA LYS A 119 -7.84 -0.48 -2.86
C LYS A 119 -7.06 0.78 -2.49
N GLU A 120 -7.21 1.84 -3.26
CA GLU A 120 -6.56 3.13 -3.04
C GLU A 120 -7.12 3.80 -1.79
N GLU A 121 -8.44 3.84 -1.65
CA GLU A 121 -9.11 4.40 -0.46
C GLU A 121 -8.75 3.62 0.81
N ARG A 122 -8.67 2.27 0.74
CA ARG A 122 -8.23 1.43 1.85
C ARG A 122 -6.81 1.79 2.31
N ARG A 123 -5.89 1.96 1.36
CA ARG A 123 -4.52 2.36 1.65
C ARG A 123 -4.44 3.72 2.34
N THR A 124 -5.19 4.70 1.82
CA THR A 124 -5.25 6.05 2.38
C THR A 124 -5.86 6.03 3.78
N PHE A 125 -6.96 5.28 3.96
CA PHE A 125 -7.59 5.10 5.27
C PHE A 125 -6.64 4.46 6.30
N VAL A 126 -5.94 3.40 5.94
CA VAL A 126 -4.98 2.73 6.83
C VAL A 126 -3.84 3.68 7.20
N GLN A 127 -3.30 4.43 6.23
CA GLN A 127 -2.26 5.43 6.48
C GLN A 127 -2.75 6.53 7.42
N TRP A 128 -3.97 6.99 7.25
CA TRP A 128 -4.56 7.98 8.15
C TRP A 128 -4.77 7.42 9.56
N LEU A 129 -5.26 6.18 9.67
CA LEU A 129 -5.54 5.54 10.97
C LEU A 129 -4.27 5.19 11.76
N THR A 130 -3.26 4.63 11.08
CA THR A 130 -2.10 4.01 11.73
C THR A 130 -0.79 4.76 11.52
N GLY A 131 -0.76 5.72 10.58
CA GLY A 131 0.47 6.36 10.11
C GLY A 131 1.24 5.53 9.07
N SER A 132 0.87 4.28 8.83
CA SER A 132 1.47 3.38 7.84
C SER A 132 0.46 3.07 6.72
N PRO A 133 0.86 3.07 5.43
CA PRO A 133 -0.05 2.76 4.33
C PRO A 133 -0.40 1.26 4.23
N ARG A 134 0.06 0.45 5.17
CA ARG A 134 -0.12 -1.02 5.19
C ARG A 134 -0.46 -1.50 6.59
N LEU A 135 -1.38 -2.44 6.65
CA LEU A 135 -1.64 -3.21 7.86
C LEU A 135 -0.55 -4.28 8.05
N PRO A 136 -0.31 -4.72 9.30
CA PRO A 136 0.55 -5.86 9.56
C PRO A 136 -0.03 -7.14 8.95
N LEU A 137 0.79 -8.20 8.87
CA LEU A 137 0.30 -9.53 8.51
C LEU A 137 -0.78 -9.98 9.50
N GLY A 138 -1.94 -10.36 8.97
CA GLY A 138 -3.13 -10.66 9.77
C GLY A 138 -4.12 -9.47 9.89
N GLY A 139 -3.86 -8.38 9.19
CA GLY A 139 -4.80 -7.29 9.00
C GLY A 139 -5.10 -6.50 10.26
N PHE A 140 -6.34 -6.03 10.36
CA PHE A 140 -6.82 -5.29 11.55
C PHE A 140 -6.72 -6.12 12.83
N ALA A 141 -6.87 -7.46 12.74
CA ALA A 141 -6.75 -8.34 13.90
C ALA A 141 -5.34 -8.36 14.53
N ALA A 142 -4.32 -8.05 13.75
CA ALA A 142 -2.93 -8.02 14.20
C ALA A 142 -2.46 -6.64 14.68
N LEU A 143 -3.30 -5.63 14.62
CA LEU A 143 -2.97 -4.30 15.15
C LEU A 143 -2.83 -4.32 16.69
N GLN A 144 -1.76 -3.74 17.18
CA GLN A 144 -1.53 -3.55 18.62
C GLN A 144 -1.12 -2.09 18.88
N PRO A 145 -1.96 -1.34 19.58
CA PRO A 145 -3.31 -1.64 20.06
C PRO A 145 -4.31 -1.95 18.93
N PRO A 146 -5.44 -2.61 19.25
CA PRO A 146 -6.46 -2.94 18.25
C PRO A 146 -7.11 -1.66 17.67
N PHE A 147 -7.58 -1.74 16.43
CA PHE A 147 -8.36 -0.65 15.84
C PHE A 147 -9.65 -0.46 16.64
N THR A 148 -9.76 0.67 17.33
CA THR A 148 -10.88 0.98 18.20
C THR A 148 -11.63 2.22 17.73
N VAL A 149 -12.95 2.12 17.65
CA VAL A 149 -13.85 3.20 17.26
C VAL A 149 -14.55 3.74 18.50
N VAL A 150 -14.32 5.03 18.78
CA VAL A 150 -14.87 5.70 19.96
C VAL A 150 -15.73 6.89 19.54
N ARG A 151 -16.73 7.20 20.34
CA ARG A 151 -17.61 8.33 20.10
C ARG A 151 -16.87 9.64 20.25
N ARG A 152 -16.89 10.49 19.21
CA ARG A 152 -16.47 11.87 19.32
C ARG A 152 -17.54 12.68 20.03
N GLN A 153 -17.19 13.28 21.15
CA GLN A 153 -18.08 14.23 21.83
C GLN A 153 -18.15 15.53 21.04
N HIS A 154 -19.27 16.21 21.15
CA HIS A 154 -19.52 17.52 20.54
C HIS A 154 -19.94 18.49 21.64
N GLU A 155 -19.64 19.76 21.42
CA GLU A 155 -20.00 20.85 22.33
C GLU A 155 -21.01 21.77 21.63
N ALA A 156 -22.05 22.18 22.39
CA ALA A 156 -23.02 23.14 21.88
C ALA A 156 -22.33 24.47 21.53
N PRO A 157 -22.73 25.16 20.45
CA PRO A 157 -23.93 24.94 19.64
C PRO A 157 -23.79 23.97 18.48
N LEU A 158 -22.60 23.37 18.25
CA LEU A 158 -22.32 22.49 17.13
C LEU A 158 -23.02 21.12 17.31
N LYS A 159 -23.43 20.55 16.16
CA LYS A 159 -24.05 19.23 16.08
C LYS A 159 -22.98 18.19 15.71
N PRO A 160 -23.23 16.86 15.91
CA PRO A 160 -22.30 15.82 15.46
C PRO A 160 -21.94 15.90 13.98
N ASP A 161 -22.87 16.31 13.12
CA ASP A 161 -22.65 16.43 11.68
C ASP A 161 -21.69 17.58 11.29
N ASP A 162 -21.46 18.52 12.20
CA ASP A 162 -20.52 19.63 11.99
C ASP A 162 -19.06 19.23 12.29
N TYR A 163 -18.84 18.03 12.80
CA TYR A 163 -17.51 17.53 13.16
C TYR A 163 -17.00 16.52 12.15
N LEU A 164 -15.71 16.62 11.81
CA LEU A 164 -15.01 15.58 11.07
C LEU A 164 -14.53 14.49 12.02
N PRO A 165 -14.40 13.22 11.55
CA PRO A 165 -13.76 12.20 12.31
C PRO A 165 -12.28 12.56 12.53
N SER A 166 -11.70 12.07 13.61
CA SER A 166 -10.27 12.28 13.91
C SER A 166 -9.63 11.01 14.44
N VAL A 167 -8.33 10.85 14.23
CA VAL A 167 -7.59 9.66 14.65
C VAL A 167 -6.54 9.99 15.69
N MET A 168 -6.24 8.99 16.52
CA MET A 168 -5.04 8.94 17.37
C MET A 168 -4.21 7.75 16.90
N THR A 169 -3.25 8.01 16.03
CA THR A 169 -2.46 6.98 15.33
C THR A 169 -1.63 6.11 16.26
N CYS A 170 -1.15 6.67 17.38
CA CYS A 170 -0.35 5.94 18.36
C CYS A 170 -1.12 4.81 19.09
N VAL A 171 -2.46 4.86 19.06
CA VAL A 171 -3.33 3.86 19.70
C VAL A 171 -4.37 3.27 18.74
N ASN A 172 -4.28 3.58 17.45
CA ASN A 172 -5.21 3.15 16.41
C ASN A 172 -6.67 3.47 16.74
N TYR A 173 -6.94 4.66 17.31
CA TYR A 173 -8.28 5.10 17.69
C TYR A 173 -8.87 6.01 16.63
N LEU A 174 -10.09 5.70 16.21
CA LEU A 174 -10.95 6.56 15.40
C LEU A 174 -12.03 7.19 16.28
N LYS A 175 -11.96 8.51 16.46
CA LYS A 175 -13.01 9.29 17.10
C LYS A 175 -14.06 9.64 16.06
N LEU A 176 -15.21 8.97 16.11
CA LEU A 176 -16.28 9.08 15.13
C LEU A 176 -17.44 9.89 15.72
N PRO A 177 -17.90 10.97 15.06
CA PRO A 177 -19.15 11.63 15.45
C PRO A 177 -20.36 10.71 15.28
N CYS A 178 -21.43 10.93 16.08
CA CYS A 178 -22.70 10.27 15.84
C CYS A 178 -23.46 10.96 14.71
N TYR A 179 -23.04 10.74 13.48
CA TYR A 179 -23.69 11.34 12.32
C TYR A 179 -25.17 10.95 12.20
N SER A 180 -25.97 11.89 11.72
CA SER A 180 -27.42 11.69 11.53
C SER A 180 -27.75 10.85 10.30
N SER A 181 -26.83 10.72 9.35
CA SER A 181 -27.02 9.95 8.13
C SER A 181 -25.72 9.34 7.58
N PRO A 182 -25.80 8.22 6.82
CA PRO A 182 -24.64 7.60 6.16
C PRO A 182 -23.91 8.53 5.16
N VAL A 183 -24.60 9.51 4.59
CA VAL A 183 -24.00 10.46 3.64
C VAL A 183 -22.91 11.31 4.29
N SER A 184 -23.03 11.60 5.57
CA SER A 184 -22.03 12.39 6.32
C SER A 184 -20.66 11.69 6.44
N TYR A 185 -20.60 10.37 6.19
CA TYR A 185 -19.34 9.61 6.18
C TYR A 185 -18.52 9.77 4.88
N THR A 186 -19.00 10.53 3.89
CA THR A 186 -18.22 10.81 2.66
C THR A 186 -16.88 11.44 2.96
N HIS A 187 -16.73 12.09 4.10
CA HIS A 187 -15.45 12.61 4.59
C HIS A 187 -14.38 11.52 4.81
N LEU A 188 -14.78 10.27 5.07
CA LEU A 188 -13.83 9.16 5.18
C LEU A 188 -13.22 8.76 3.83
N ARG A 189 -13.94 9.07 2.72
CA ARG A 189 -13.45 8.88 1.35
C ARG A 189 -12.64 10.08 0.85
N ALA A 190 -12.88 11.28 1.40
CA ALA A 190 -12.37 12.55 0.90
C ALA A 190 -11.00 12.96 1.49
N HIS A 191 -10.35 12.13 2.30
CA HIS A 191 -9.02 12.47 2.86
C HIS A 191 -7.88 12.50 1.84
N GLU A 192 -8.18 12.48 0.54
CA GLU A 192 -7.17 12.64 -0.52
C GLU A 192 -6.63 14.09 -0.68
N THR A 193 -7.20 15.09 -0.04
CA THR A 193 -6.86 16.49 -0.32
C THR A 193 -6.57 17.37 0.91
N GLY A 194 -6.34 16.78 2.07
CA GLY A 194 -5.96 17.54 3.27
C GLY A 194 -4.44 17.71 3.39
N ARG A 195 -3.88 18.74 2.77
CA ARG A 195 -2.60 19.32 3.19
C ARG A 195 -2.78 20.06 4.52
#